data_27cf1721b65e2e1605d37e131641afd7
#
_entry.id   27cf1721b65e2e1605d37e131641afd7
#
_cell.length_a   1.000
_cell.length_b   1.000
_cell.length_c   1.000
_cell.angle_alpha   90.00
_cell.angle_beta   90.00
_cell.angle_gamma   90.00
#
_symmetry.space_group_name_H-M   'P 1'
#
loop_
_entity.id
_entity.type
_entity.pdbx_description
1 polymer ?
#
loop_
_entity_poly.entity_id
_entity_poly.type
_entity_poly.pdbx_seq_one_letter_code
_entity_poly.pdbx_strand_id
1 'polypeptide(L)'
;RGSAADPVVLELLSFEDSSSVELRGSSVSFLLRRGARILGSSAGSEKDFSASQPRTRLRYFISHNWAVPRWQKYVALIWHLNLIPAALAGLVACLVGVAFTSAGAFPVVTDLLHLHTRGTACRVLCAPSMLCTLFWYRDLQHALGIGGPSAFLDKTCIHQVDMEKQRCGIKKLGAYLNSSDK
;
A
#
# COMPACT_ATOMS: atom_id res chain seq x y z
N ARG A 1 10.98 -28.49 -27.21
CA ARG A 1 10.05 -29.41 -26.49
C ARG A 1 9.58 -28.64 -25.25
N GLY A 2 8.41 -27.98 -25.37
CA GLY A 2 7.72 -27.43 -24.22
C GLY A 2 7.19 -28.58 -23.37
N SER A 3 7.70 -28.73 -22.16
CA SER A 3 7.10 -29.60 -21.16
C SER A 3 5.70 -29.05 -20.86
N ALA A 4 4.66 -29.82 -21.19
CA ALA A 4 3.33 -29.48 -20.72
C ALA A 4 3.38 -29.45 -19.18
N ALA A 5 2.94 -28.36 -18.59
CA ALA A 5 2.92 -28.24 -17.14
C ALA A 5 1.96 -29.33 -16.58
N ASP A 6 2.37 -29.93 -15.47
CA ASP A 6 1.58 -30.96 -14.79
C ASP A 6 0.19 -30.37 -14.45
N PRO A 7 -0.92 -31.07 -14.81
CA PRO A 7 -2.28 -30.58 -14.53
C PRO A 7 -2.51 -30.22 -13.06
N VAL A 8 -1.87 -30.92 -12.11
CA VAL A 8 -1.92 -30.61 -10.67
C VAL A 8 -1.27 -29.26 -10.37
N VAL A 9 -0.19 -28.92 -11.07
CA VAL A 9 0.49 -27.61 -10.89
C VAL A 9 -0.38 -26.50 -11.46
N LEU A 10 -1.02 -26.70 -12.60
CA LEU A 10 -1.94 -25.72 -13.19
C LEU A 10 -3.14 -25.45 -12.29
N GLU A 11 -3.72 -26.49 -11.69
CA GLU A 11 -4.82 -26.36 -10.72
C GLU A 11 -4.42 -25.52 -9.50
N LEU A 12 -3.19 -25.67 -8.98
CA LEU A 12 -2.67 -24.89 -7.85
C LEU A 12 -2.35 -23.43 -8.21
N LEU A 13 -2.14 -23.13 -9.49
CA LEU A 13 -1.76 -21.80 -9.98
C LEU A 13 -2.92 -21.00 -10.59
N SER A 14 -4.13 -21.55 -10.63
CA SER A 14 -5.32 -20.89 -11.19
C SER A 14 -6.50 -20.92 -10.22
N PHE A 15 -7.45 -20.00 -10.43
CA PHE A 15 -8.75 -19.96 -9.76
C PHE A 15 -9.89 -20.46 -10.68
N GLU A 16 -9.56 -21.00 -11.86
CA GLU A 16 -10.54 -21.38 -12.89
C GLU A 16 -11.33 -22.66 -12.58
N ASP A 17 -10.85 -23.47 -11.66
CA ASP A 17 -11.54 -24.69 -11.28
C ASP A 17 -12.55 -24.43 -10.13
N SER A 18 -13.64 -25.20 -10.12
CA SER A 18 -14.81 -25.18 -9.23
C SER A 18 -14.51 -25.24 -7.72
N SER A 19 -13.36 -24.73 -7.31
CA SER A 19 -12.97 -24.61 -5.90
C SER A 19 -13.78 -23.50 -5.24
N SER A 20 -14.25 -23.75 -4.04
CA SER A 20 -14.95 -22.83 -3.16
C SER A 20 -14.14 -21.58 -2.74
N VAL A 21 -12.97 -21.36 -3.34
CA VAL A 21 -12.05 -20.26 -3.05
C VAL A 21 -11.97 -19.30 -4.23
N GLU A 22 -12.50 -18.11 -4.04
CA GLU A 22 -12.42 -17.02 -5.01
C GLU A 22 -11.14 -16.20 -4.81
N LEU A 23 -10.62 -15.61 -5.90
CA LEU A 23 -9.56 -14.60 -5.82
C LEU A 23 -10.08 -13.37 -5.07
N ARG A 24 -9.55 -13.11 -3.91
CA ARG A 24 -9.95 -11.97 -3.06
C ARG A 24 -8.78 -11.01 -2.85
N GLY A 25 -9.12 -9.74 -2.70
CA GLY A 25 -8.13 -8.70 -2.45
C GLY A 25 -8.68 -7.60 -1.56
N SER A 26 -7.83 -7.03 -0.74
CA SER A 26 -8.14 -5.87 0.10
C SER A 26 -7.58 -4.61 -0.52
N SER A 27 -8.24 -3.46 -0.32
CA SER A 27 -7.69 -2.20 -0.81
C SER A 27 -6.46 -1.80 0.01
N VAL A 28 -5.44 -1.26 -0.66
CA VAL A 28 -4.21 -0.78 -0.01
C VAL A 28 -4.52 0.33 0.99
N SER A 29 -5.50 1.20 0.72
CA SER A 29 -5.93 2.24 1.65
C SER A 29 -6.48 1.66 2.96
N PHE A 30 -7.24 0.56 2.89
CA PHE A 30 -7.69 -0.17 4.07
C PHE A 30 -6.52 -0.80 4.84
N LEU A 31 -5.58 -1.44 4.14
CA LEU A 31 -4.47 -2.16 4.78
C LEU A 31 -3.52 -1.20 5.53
N LEU A 32 -3.29 0.00 4.99
CA LEU A 32 -2.35 0.97 5.55
C LEU A 32 -2.98 1.97 6.52
N ARG A 33 -4.30 2.03 6.62
CA ARG A 33 -4.99 2.97 7.50
C ARG A 33 -4.53 2.83 8.96
N ARG A 34 -4.52 3.96 9.68
CA ARG A 34 -4.16 4.03 11.10
C ARG A 34 -2.80 3.36 11.39
N GLY A 35 -1.81 3.61 10.53
CA GLY A 35 -0.47 3.04 10.66
C GLY A 35 -0.43 1.53 10.49
N ALA A 36 -1.18 1.00 9.51
CA ALA A 36 -1.28 -0.43 9.19
C ALA A 36 -1.61 -1.29 10.42
N ARG A 37 -2.61 -0.89 11.19
CA ARG A 37 -3.00 -1.59 12.44
C ARG A 37 -3.28 -3.07 12.22
N ILE A 38 -3.76 -3.44 11.03
CA ILE A 38 -4.04 -4.83 10.66
C ILE A 38 -2.79 -5.72 10.69
N LEU A 39 -1.60 -5.16 10.46
CA LEU A 39 -0.32 -5.88 10.48
C LEU A 39 0.26 -6.08 11.90
N GLY A 40 -0.46 -5.68 12.94
CA GLY A 40 0.01 -5.75 14.33
C GLY A 40 -0.04 -7.15 14.96
N SER A 41 -0.88 -8.05 14.46
CA SER A 41 -0.99 -9.43 14.94
C SER A 41 -1.28 -10.38 13.80
N SER A 42 -0.87 -11.64 13.94
CA SER A 42 -1.18 -12.72 13.00
C SER A 42 -2.62 -13.24 13.16
N ALA A 43 -3.24 -13.06 14.33
CA ALA A 43 -4.61 -13.50 14.58
C ALA A 43 -5.58 -12.75 13.66
N GLY A 44 -6.26 -13.47 12.78
CA GLY A 44 -7.30 -12.95 11.90
C GLY A 44 -8.68 -13.13 12.51
N SER A 45 -9.64 -12.35 12.04
CA SER A 45 -11.04 -12.40 12.43
C SER A 45 -11.94 -12.46 11.20
N GLU A 46 -13.20 -12.82 11.39
CA GLU A 46 -14.22 -12.75 10.34
C GLU A 46 -14.35 -11.36 9.75
N LYS A 47 -14.18 -10.31 10.59
CA LYS A 47 -14.17 -8.90 10.13
C LYS A 47 -12.99 -8.57 9.24
N ASP A 48 -11.84 -9.19 9.46
CA ASP A 48 -10.67 -9.00 8.60
C ASP A 48 -10.92 -9.64 7.25
N PHE A 49 -11.50 -10.84 7.20
CA PHE A 49 -11.87 -11.54 5.98
C PHE A 49 -12.96 -10.79 5.19
N SER A 50 -13.98 -10.28 5.86
CA SER A 50 -15.06 -9.51 5.21
C SER A 50 -14.59 -8.18 4.61
N ALA A 51 -13.43 -7.67 5.01
CA ALA A 51 -12.83 -6.47 4.41
C ALA A 51 -12.18 -6.73 3.04
N SER A 52 -11.93 -7.99 2.67
CA SER A 52 -11.53 -8.36 1.31
C SER A 52 -12.76 -8.53 0.42
N GLN A 53 -12.58 -8.31 -0.88
CA GLN A 53 -13.62 -8.45 -1.89
C GLN A 53 -13.13 -9.36 -3.02
N PRO A 54 -14.03 -10.07 -3.72
CA PRO A 54 -13.69 -10.78 -4.93
C PRO A 54 -13.05 -9.82 -5.96
N ARG A 55 -12.01 -10.28 -6.63
CA ARG A 55 -11.26 -9.52 -7.65
C ARG A 55 -10.91 -10.43 -8.81
N THR A 56 -10.71 -9.87 -9.98
CA THR A 56 -10.20 -10.57 -11.15
C THR A 56 -8.67 -10.55 -11.23
N ARG A 57 -8.05 -9.53 -10.62
CA ARG A 57 -6.60 -9.31 -10.60
C ARG A 57 -6.19 -8.52 -9.37
N LEU A 58 -4.97 -8.76 -8.90
CA LEU A 58 -4.37 -8.04 -7.80
C LEU A 58 -3.19 -7.19 -8.29
N ARG A 59 -3.02 -6.02 -7.69
CA ARG A 59 -1.86 -5.16 -8.01
C ARG A 59 -0.62 -5.55 -7.22
N TYR A 60 -0.82 -6.00 -5.97
CA TYR A 60 0.28 -6.31 -5.07
C TYR A 60 0.04 -7.63 -4.35
N PHE A 61 1.12 -8.38 -4.14
CA PHE A 61 1.17 -9.53 -3.24
C PHE A 61 2.01 -9.14 -2.02
N ILE A 62 1.37 -8.97 -0.86
CA ILE A 62 2.03 -8.57 0.38
C ILE A 62 2.30 -9.83 1.20
N SER A 63 3.55 -10.31 1.10
CA SER A 63 4.08 -11.34 2.00
C SER A 63 4.96 -10.68 3.07
N HIS A 64 4.80 -11.08 4.31
CA HIS A 64 5.57 -10.50 5.40
C HIS A 64 5.77 -11.47 6.57
N ASN A 65 6.84 -11.25 7.31
CA ASN A 65 7.12 -11.99 8.52
C ASN A 65 6.35 -11.39 9.71
N TRP A 66 5.54 -12.18 10.39
CA TRP A 66 4.77 -11.74 11.57
C TRP A 66 5.64 -11.38 12.76
N ALA A 67 6.88 -11.89 12.86
CA ALA A 67 7.81 -11.54 13.94
C ALA A 67 8.36 -10.10 13.84
N VAL A 68 8.30 -9.48 12.66
CA VAL A 68 8.79 -8.10 12.46
C VAL A 68 7.80 -7.10 13.08
N PRO A 69 8.27 -6.08 13.83
CA PRO A 69 7.41 -5.05 14.41
C PRO A 69 6.54 -4.33 13.36
N ARG A 70 5.28 -4.05 13.74
CA ARG A 70 4.29 -3.40 12.85
C ARG A 70 4.82 -2.12 12.21
N TRP A 71 5.49 -1.26 12.97
CA TRP A 71 5.94 0.04 12.48
C TRP A 71 6.99 -0.07 11.36
N GLN A 72 7.86 -1.09 11.42
CA GLN A 72 8.85 -1.33 10.36
C GLN A 72 8.17 -1.77 9.06
N LYS A 73 7.18 -2.67 9.15
CA LYS A 73 6.35 -3.06 8.00
C LYS A 73 5.61 -1.86 7.42
N TYR A 74 5.01 -1.04 8.28
CA TYR A 74 4.28 0.15 7.87
C TYR A 74 5.19 1.12 7.11
N VAL A 75 6.36 1.47 7.68
CA VAL A 75 7.31 2.38 7.03
C VAL A 75 7.77 1.83 5.68
N ALA A 76 8.12 0.54 5.59
CA ALA A 76 8.51 -0.07 4.33
C ALA A 76 7.39 0.00 3.28
N LEU A 77 6.15 -0.30 3.66
CA LEU A 77 5.00 -0.27 2.77
C LEU A 77 4.64 1.14 2.31
N ILE A 78 4.60 2.14 3.22
CA ILE A 78 4.29 3.52 2.81
C ILE A 78 5.40 4.08 1.92
N TRP A 79 6.66 3.75 2.20
CA TRP A 79 7.77 4.14 1.32
C TRP A 79 7.57 3.59 -0.09
N HIS A 80 7.31 2.30 -0.20
CA HIS A 80 7.12 1.66 -1.51
C HIS A 80 5.86 2.13 -2.24
N LEU A 81 4.75 2.32 -1.53
CA LEU A 81 3.43 2.56 -2.11
C LEU A 81 3.05 4.04 -2.24
N ASN A 82 3.64 4.91 -1.43
CA ASN A 82 3.28 6.33 -1.37
C ASN A 82 4.41 7.27 -1.82
N LEU A 83 5.61 6.77 -2.14
CA LEU A 83 6.73 7.62 -2.52
C LEU A 83 6.41 8.50 -3.73
N ILE A 84 5.80 7.94 -4.78
CA ILE A 84 5.43 8.70 -5.97
C ILE A 84 4.45 9.84 -5.65
N PRO A 85 3.27 9.58 -5.03
CA PRO A 85 2.37 10.69 -4.67
C PRO A 85 3.00 11.68 -3.69
N ALA A 86 3.86 11.23 -2.76
CA ALA A 86 4.57 12.11 -1.85
C ALA A 86 5.58 13.01 -2.58
N ALA A 87 6.35 12.46 -3.51
CA ALA A 87 7.28 13.25 -4.34
C ALA A 87 6.55 14.28 -5.21
N LEU A 88 5.42 13.89 -5.80
CA LEU A 88 4.59 14.81 -6.58
C LEU A 88 4.02 15.94 -5.71
N ALA A 89 3.53 15.63 -4.52
CA ALA A 89 3.06 16.65 -3.59
C ALA A 89 4.17 17.62 -3.15
N GLY A 90 5.37 17.10 -2.88
CA GLY A 90 6.54 17.91 -2.60
C GLY A 90 6.94 18.82 -3.77
N LEU A 91 6.92 18.28 -4.99
CA LEU A 91 7.20 19.05 -6.20
C LEU A 91 6.19 20.18 -6.40
N VAL A 92 4.89 19.89 -6.29
CA VAL A 92 3.84 20.92 -6.38
C VAL A 92 4.01 21.98 -5.32
N ALA A 93 4.27 21.60 -4.06
CA ALA A 93 4.52 22.54 -2.98
C ALA A 93 5.78 23.40 -3.23
N CYS A 94 6.82 22.82 -3.81
CA CYS A 94 8.02 23.56 -4.22
C CYS A 94 7.72 24.59 -5.29
N LEU A 95 7.00 24.21 -6.36
CA LEU A 95 6.61 25.12 -7.44
C LEU A 95 5.72 26.27 -6.92
N VAL A 96 4.78 25.97 -6.05
CA VAL A 96 3.96 26.98 -5.36
C VAL A 96 4.84 27.93 -4.53
N GLY A 97 5.79 27.38 -3.76
CA GLY A 97 6.75 28.17 -2.99
C GLY A 97 7.59 29.09 -3.86
N VAL A 98 8.07 28.62 -5.02
CA VAL A 98 8.79 29.45 -5.99
C VAL A 98 7.91 30.56 -6.55
N ALA A 99 6.69 30.24 -6.96
CA ALA A 99 5.76 31.22 -7.52
C ALA A 99 5.43 32.34 -6.53
N PHE A 100 5.11 31.99 -5.27
CA PHE A 100 4.82 33.00 -4.25
C PHE A 100 6.05 33.82 -3.84
N THR A 101 7.24 33.21 -3.83
CA THR A 101 8.49 33.94 -3.57
C THR A 101 8.80 34.92 -4.70
N SER A 102 8.63 34.53 -5.97
CA SER A 102 8.86 35.39 -7.13
C SER A 102 7.83 36.53 -7.22
N ALA A 103 6.60 36.31 -6.74
CA ALA A 103 5.57 37.33 -6.63
C ALA A 103 5.77 38.28 -5.43
N GLY A 104 6.82 38.10 -4.61
CA GLY A 104 7.08 38.91 -3.43
C GLY A 104 6.16 38.63 -2.23
N ALA A 105 5.33 37.58 -2.29
CA ALA A 105 4.39 37.23 -1.22
C ALA A 105 5.07 36.57 0.00
N PHE A 106 6.25 35.94 -0.19
CA PHE A 106 7.06 35.40 0.90
C PHE A 106 8.33 36.21 1.10
N PRO A 107 8.71 36.55 2.35
CA PRO A 107 9.92 37.27 2.63
C PRO A 107 11.15 36.42 2.28
N VAL A 108 12.15 37.08 1.72
CA VAL A 108 13.48 36.48 1.54
C VAL A 108 14.18 36.54 2.88
N VAL A 109 14.38 35.42 3.57
CA VAL A 109 15.14 35.39 4.83
C VAL A 109 16.62 35.43 4.50
N THR A 110 17.28 36.52 4.91
CA THR A 110 18.74 36.59 4.91
C THR A 110 19.26 35.94 6.18
N ASP A 111 20.08 34.93 6.04
CA ASP A 111 20.68 34.22 7.17
C ASP A 111 21.74 35.10 7.86
N LEU A 112 21.95 34.87 9.19
CA LEU A 112 22.93 35.54 10.04
C LEU A 112 24.38 35.49 9.53
N LEU A 113 24.66 34.62 8.52
CA LEU A 113 25.97 34.41 7.89
C LEU A 113 26.09 35.03 6.47
N HIS A 114 25.20 35.97 6.08
CA HIS A 114 25.16 36.54 4.73
C HIS A 114 25.03 35.57 3.57
N LEU A 115 24.75 34.28 3.83
CA LEU A 115 24.31 33.36 2.80
C LEU A 115 22.83 33.64 2.50
N HIS A 116 22.57 34.28 1.35
CA HIS A 116 21.22 34.51 0.85
C HIS A 116 20.52 33.17 0.59
N THR A 117 19.77 32.64 1.55
CA THR A 117 18.92 31.47 1.38
C THR A 117 17.63 31.87 0.66
N ARG A 118 17.75 32.26 -0.61
CA ARG A 118 16.58 32.36 -1.49
C ARG A 118 15.93 31.00 -1.56
N GLY A 119 14.70 30.86 -1.07
CA GLY A 119 13.96 29.60 -1.16
C GLY A 119 13.63 28.91 0.16
N THR A 120 13.71 29.61 1.30
CA THR A 120 13.24 29.09 2.61
C THR A 120 11.79 28.61 2.53
N ALA A 121 10.93 29.32 1.79
CA ALA A 121 9.54 28.94 1.57
C ALA A 121 9.42 27.57 0.88
N CYS A 122 10.27 27.26 -0.11
CA CYS A 122 10.28 25.96 -0.77
C CYS A 122 10.60 24.81 0.21
N ARG A 123 11.58 25.01 1.11
CA ARG A 123 11.96 24.00 2.11
C ARG A 123 10.85 23.78 3.13
N VAL A 124 10.25 24.87 3.62
CA VAL A 124 9.17 24.84 4.62
C VAL A 124 7.91 24.22 4.05
N LEU A 125 7.61 24.38 2.78
CA LEU A 125 6.44 23.80 2.12
C LEU A 125 6.68 22.40 1.59
N CYS A 126 7.82 22.15 0.93
CA CYS A 126 8.10 20.89 0.25
C CYS A 126 8.24 19.71 1.22
N ALA A 127 9.10 19.84 2.25
CA ALA A 127 9.36 18.72 3.16
C ALA A 127 8.12 18.30 3.97
N PRO A 128 7.36 19.21 4.59
CA PRO A 128 6.12 18.83 5.28
C PRO A 128 5.07 18.25 4.33
N SER A 129 4.89 18.82 3.14
CA SER A 129 3.93 18.29 2.15
C SER A 129 4.27 16.88 1.74
N MET A 130 5.54 16.61 1.47
CA MET A 130 6.03 15.27 1.15
C MET A 130 5.81 14.30 2.32
N LEU A 131 6.18 14.67 3.54
CA LEU A 131 6.01 13.83 4.71
C LEU A 131 4.52 13.59 5.03
N CYS A 132 3.69 14.64 5.01
CA CYS A 132 2.26 14.50 5.22
C CYS A 132 1.64 13.54 4.19
N THR A 133 1.97 13.71 2.92
CA THR A 133 1.48 12.81 1.88
C THR A 133 2.01 11.39 2.07
N LEU A 134 3.28 11.21 2.41
CA LEU A 134 3.87 9.90 2.65
C LEU A 134 3.11 9.12 3.73
N PHE A 135 2.77 9.77 4.85
CA PHE A 135 2.17 9.11 6.01
C PHE A 135 0.64 9.04 5.95
N TRP A 136 -0.05 10.08 5.45
CA TRP A 136 -1.51 10.20 5.55
C TRP A 136 -2.27 10.03 4.23
N TYR A 137 -1.59 9.90 3.09
CA TYR A 137 -2.24 9.75 1.79
C TYR A 137 -3.28 8.62 1.73
N ARG A 138 -2.95 7.46 2.32
CA ARG A 138 -3.86 6.31 2.34
C ARG A 138 -5.02 6.47 3.32
N ASP A 139 -4.80 7.14 4.44
CA ASP A 139 -5.88 7.47 5.36
C ASP A 139 -6.87 8.45 4.71
N LEU A 140 -6.35 9.45 4.00
CA LEU A 140 -7.18 10.38 3.23
C LEU A 140 -7.96 9.67 2.11
N GLN A 141 -7.32 8.82 1.31
CA GLN A 141 -8.00 8.02 0.30
C GLN A 141 -9.12 7.18 0.91
N HIS A 142 -8.86 6.53 2.03
CA HIS A 142 -9.85 5.72 2.72
C HIS A 142 -11.02 6.57 3.23
N ALA A 143 -10.75 7.74 3.80
CA ALA A 143 -11.78 8.69 4.27
C ALA A 143 -12.66 9.21 3.12
N LEU A 144 -12.08 9.39 1.94
CA LEU A 144 -12.78 9.80 0.72
C LEU A 144 -13.50 8.64 -0.01
N GLY A 145 -13.47 7.43 0.55
CA GLY A 145 -14.04 6.23 -0.10
C GLY A 145 -13.25 5.72 -1.31
N ILE A 146 -12.05 6.23 -1.54
CA ILE A 146 -11.19 5.81 -2.63
C ILE A 146 -10.40 4.57 -2.18
N GLY A 147 -10.81 3.39 -2.66
CA GLY A 147 -10.21 2.12 -2.25
C GLY A 147 -8.74 1.95 -2.64
N GLY A 148 -8.31 2.57 -3.73
CA GLY A 148 -6.98 2.39 -4.29
C GLY A 148 -6.75 1.00 -4.89
N PRO A 149 -5.50 0.64 -5.21
CA PRO A 149 -5.18 -0.67 -5.77
C PRO A 149 -5.47 -1.80 -4.79
N SER A 150 -5.80 -2.98 -5.33
CA SER A 150 -6.04 -4.20 -4.56
C SER A 150 -4.73 -4.91 -4.24
N ALA A 151 -4.66 -5.47 -3.05
CA ALA A 151 -3.52 -6.25 -2.60
C ALA A 151 -3.98 -7.56 -1.94
N PHE A 152 -3.18 -8.60 -2.12
CA PHE A 152 -3.26 -9.80 -1.28
C PHE A 152 -2.61 -9.52 0.07
N LEU A 153 -3.29 -9.92 1.12
CA LEU A 153 -2.73 -10.09 2.45
C LEU A 153 -3.37 -11.35 3.05
N ASP A 154 -2.57 -12.29 3.48
CA ASP A 154 -3.00 -13.60 4.01
C ASP A 154 -4.12 -13.47 5.05
N LYS A 155 -3.96 -12.55 5.99
CA LYS A 155 -4.92 -12.27 7.07
C LYS A 155 -6.31 -11.85 6.59
N THR A 156 -6.41 -11.17 5.45
CA THR A 156 -7.69 -10.67 4.92
C THR A 156 -8.23 -11.51 3.77
N CYS A 157 -7.36 -12.13 2.99
CA CYS A 157 -7.76 -12.86 1.77
C CYS A 157 -7.96 -14.35 2.01
N ILE A 158 -7.39 -14.88 3.11
CA ILE A 158 -7.58 -16.27 3.53
C ILE A 158 -8.43 -16.30 4.79
N HIS A 159 -9.45 -17.16 4.79
CA HIS A 159 -10.34 -17.33 5.95
C HIS A 159 -9.55 -17.85 7.15
N GLN A 160 -9.58 -17.14 8.29
CA GLN A 160 -8.75 -17.48 9.44
C GLN A 160 -9.47 -18.27 10.53
N VAL A 161 -10.81 -18.32 10.49
CA VAL A 161 -11.63 -18.98 11.52
C VAL A 161 -12.03 -20.39 11.09
N ASP A 162 -12.39 -20.57 9.83
CA ASP A 162 -12.78 -21.86 9.26
C ASP A 162 -11.53 -22.59 8.75
N MET A 163 -11.17 -23.69 9.39
CA MET A 163 -9.96 -24.47 9.10
C MET A 163 -9.96 -25.10 7.69
N GLU A 164 -11.12 -25.49 7.16
CA GLU A 164 -11.19 -26.05 5.81
C GLU A 164 -10.94 -24.95 4.76
N LYS A 165 -11.63 -23.83 4.89
CA LYS A 165 -11.41 -22.68 3.99
C LYS A 165 -9.99 -22.12 4.10
N GLN A 166 -9.42 -22.13 5.31
CA GLN A 166 -8.03 -21.75 5.53
C GLN A 166 -7.07 -22.67 4.74
N ARG A 167 -7.21 -23.97 4.88
CA ARG A 167 -6.37 -24.95 4.16
C ARG A 167 -6.51 -24.80 2.64
N CYS A 168 -7.72 -24.62 2.14
CA CYS A 168 -7.96 -24.38 0.71
C CYS A 168 -7.31 -23.07 0.26
N GLY A 169 -7.43 -21.98 1.03
CA GLY A 169 -6.78 -20.71 0.72
C GLY A 169 -5.25 -20.78 0.71
N ILE A 170 -4.64 -21.53 1.65
CA ILE A 170 -3.19 -21.75 1.69
C ILE A 170 -2.71 -22.51 0.45
N LYS A 171 -3.45 -23.54 0.01
CA LYS A 171 -3.11 -24.28 -1.22
C LYS A 171 -3.13 -23.40 -2.48
N LYS A 172 -3.97 -22.35 -2.50
CA LYS A 172 -4.10 -21.40 -3.62
C LYS A 172 -3.14 -20.20 -3.52
N LEU A 173 -2.17 -20.18 -2.60
CA LEU A 173 -1.17 -19.10 -2.51
C LEU A 173 -0.41 -18.87 -3.81
N GLY A 174 -0.07 -19.93 -4.54
CA GLY A 174 0.55 -19.84 -5.86
C GLY A 174 -0.35 -19.13 -6.88
N ALA A 175 -1.67 -19.39 -6.86
CA ALA A 175 -2.64 -18.74 -7.71
C ALA A 175 -2.78 -17.23 -7.35
N TYR A 176 -2.76 -16.88 -6.06
CA TYR A 176 -2.73 -15.46 -5.63
C TYR A 176 -1.50 -14.74 -6.15
N LEU A 177 -0.31 -15.36 -6.05
CA LEU A 177 0.93 -14.79 -6.55
C LEU A 177 0.88 -14.62 -8.09
N ASN A 178 0.41 -15.64 -8.81
CA ASN A 178 0.27 -15.60 -10.27
C ASN A 178 -0.74 -14.54 -10.76
N SER A 179 -1.76 -14.25 -9.94
CA SER A 179 -2.79 -13.24 -10.23
C SER A 179 -2.40 -11.83 -9.77
N SER A 180 -1.16 -11.63 -9.30
CA SER A 180 -0.64 -10.36 -8.80
C SER A 180 0.38 -9.77 -9.77
N ASP A 181 0.36 -8.42 -9.94
CA ASP A 181 1.29 -7.72 -10.83
C ASP A 181 2.69 -7.56 -10.20
N LYS A 182 2.78 -7.46 -8.88
CA LYS A 182 4.01 -7.23 -8.09
C LYS A 182 3.91 -7.93 -6.73
#